data_a0b3d01eb5b7b420e7703473f79bdd5f
#
_entry.id   a0b3d01eb5b7b420e7703473f79bdd5f
#
_cell.length_a   1.000
_cell.length_b   1.000
_cell.length_c   1.000
_cell.angle_alpha   90.00
_cell.angle_beta   90.00
_cell.angle_gamma   90.00
#
_symmetry.space_group_name_H-M   'P 1'
#
loop_
_entity.id
_entity.type
_entity.pdbx_description
1 polymer ?
#
loop_
_entity_poly.entity_id
_entity_poly.type
_entity_poly.pdbx_seq_one_letter_code
_entity_poly.pdbx_strand_id
1 'polypeptide(L)'
;MKKFLFMCAGTLVAVAAFAQEPTTNWPYLYPEFKEGELNVRSKTEKALFNIHLDLGALHYVEDGRIKEANILNASTLVIGNDVFRNVAGKMLKVLVRAQGGYIVEETRATYSAVVRNDGAYGTTALNSTTTKTFLYNENAINQYNGYLMTDVYKDLLAMRDDAEKLPVRKNLYIVIGMDQIPADKKSVASLSGLDKKALKAFLKSEKIDWNEIGDLVKVIDYIIANRNK
;
A
#
# COMPACT_ATOMS: atom_id res chain seq x y z
N MET A 1 -30.86 51.02 38.91
CA MET A 1 -30.06 49.76 38.88
C MET A 1 -29.92 49.31 37.42
N LYS A 2 -28.76 49.56 36.80
CA LYS A 2 -28.47 49.19 35.39
C LYS A 2 -27.76 47.84 35.40
N LYS A 3 -28.39 46.82 34.81
CA LYS A 3 -27.78 45.48 34.63
C LYS A 3 -26.90 45.51 33.39
N PHE A 4 -25.58 45.37 33.57
CA PHE A 4 -24.63 45.16 32.51
C PHE A 4 -24.64 43.66 32.11
N LEU A 5 -25.04 43.38 30.88
CA LEU A 5 -24.97 42.07 30.28
C LEU A 5 -23.60 41.92 29.59
N PHE A 6 -22.70 41.12 30.18
CA PHE A 6 -21.44 40.78 29.58
C PHE A 6 -21.65 39.64 28.57
N MET A 7 -21.58 39.97 27.29
CA MET A 7 -21.64 39.01 26.20
C MET A 7 -20.21 38.52 25.89
N CYS A 8 -19.82 37.35 26.43
CA CYS A 8 -18.57 36.68 26.07
C CYS A 8 -18.75 36.09 24.67
N ALA A 9 -18.16 36.78 23.68
CA ALA A 9 -17.95 36.20 22.35
C ALA A 9 -16.77 35.23 22.41
N GLY A 10 -17.07 33.94 22.56
CA GLY A 10 -16.10 32.88 22.41
C GLY A 10 -15.73 32.70 20.95
N THR A 11 -14.54 33.16 20.55
CA THR A 11 -13.96 32.86 19.26
C THR A 11 -13.56 31.39 19.25
N LEU A 12 -14.33 30.55 18.56
CA LEU A 12 -13.94 29.19 18.21
C LEU A 12 -12.82 29.30 17.16
N VAL A 13 -11.58 29.15 17.60
CA VAL A 13 -10.44 28.91 16.70
C VAL A 13 -10.55 27.46 16.23
N ALA A 14 -11.09 27.25 15.03
CA ALA A 14 -10.99 25.98 14.35
C ALA A 14 -9.51 25.75 13.96
N VAL A 15 -8.80 24.97 14.78
CA VAL A 15 -7.49 24.47 14.42
C VAL A 15 -7.73 23.42 13.30
N ALA A 16 -7.53 23.83 12.05
CA ALA A 16 -7.42 22.89 10.94
C ALA A 16 -6.19 22.01 11.19
N ALA A 17 -6.40 20.83 11.73
CA ALA A 17 -5.39 19.81 11.79
C ALA A 17 -5.09 19.42 10.35
N PHE A 18 -4.01 19.95 9.77
CA PHE A 18 -3.46 19.42 8.54
C PHE A 18 -3.04 17.98 8.86
N ALA A 19 -3.81 17.03 8.36
CA ALA A 19 -3.43 15.62 8.44
C ALA A 19 -2.12 15.48 7.66
N GLN A 20 -1.01 15.34 8.39
CA GLN A 20 0.29 15.11 7.80
C GLN A 20 0.23 13.76 7.06
N GLU A 21 0.62 13.73 5.77
CA GLU A 21 0.65 12.48 5.02
C GLU A 21 1.49 11.45 5.78
N PRO A 22 1.03 10.21 5.91
CA PRO A 22 1.79 9.17 6.59
C PRO A 22 3.14 8.98 5.90
N THR A 23 4.19 8.83 6.69
CA THR A 23 5.56 8.63 6.18
C THR A 23 6.17 7.36 6.77
N THR A 24 7.11 6.78 6.05
CA THR A 24 7.92 5.64 6.52
C THR A 24 9.39 5.86 6.18
N ASN A 25 10.27 5.43 7.07
CA ASN A 25 11.70 5.31 6.81
C ASN A 25 12.12 3.84 6.53
N TRP A 26 11.13 2.96 6.35
CA TRP A 26 11.31 1.54 6.15
C TRP A 26 10.71 1.11 4.81
N PRO A 27 11.44 0.36 3.96
CA PRO A 27 11.00 0.03 2.60
C PRO A 27 9.91 -1.03 2.53
N TYR A 28 9.46 -1.55 3.66
CA TYR A 28 8.50 -2.63 3.73
C TYR A 28 7.21 -2.23 4.45
N LEU A 29 6.14 -3.00 4.19
CA LEU A 29 4.82 -2.78 4.75
C LEU A 29 4.77 -2.97 6.28
N TYR A 30 5.46 -4.00 6.78
CA TYR A 30 5.56 -4.27 8.21
C TYR A 30 6.93 -3.82 8.74
N PRO A 31 7.01 -3.41 10.01
CA PRO A 31 8.27 -2.93 10.59
C PRO A 31 9.37 -4.00 10.63
N GLU A 32 8.99 -5.27 10.51
CA GLU A 32 9.88 -6.43 10.42
C GLU A 32 9.23 -7.53 9.58
N PHE A 33 10.03 -8.50 9.12
CA PHE A 33 9.51 -9.67 8.44
C PHE A 33 8.77 -10.55 9.44
N LYS A 34 7.58 -11.05 9.06
CA LYS A 34 6.68 -11.81 9.92
C LYS A 34 6.41 -13.19 9.35
N GLU A 35 6.18 -14.14 10.24
CA GLU A 35 5.70 -15.45 9.83
C GLU A 35 4.43 -15.34 8.99
N GLY A 36 4.44 -16.07 7.89
CA GLY A 36 3.31 -16.09 6.95
C GLY A 36 3.25 -17.38 6.17
N GLU A 37 2.13 -17.54 5.47
CA GLU A 37 1.80 -18.70 4.64
C GLU A 37 1.46 -18.23 3.23
N LEU A 38 2.30 -18.59 2.25
CA LEU A 38 2.11 -18.33 0.83
C LEU A 38 1.51 -19.57 0.16
N ASN A 39 0.32 -19.44 -0.40
CA ASN A 39 -0.34 -20.51 -1.13
C ASN A 39 0.01 -20.44 -2.62
N VAL A 40 0.81 -21.40 -3.08
CA VAL A 40 1.26 -21.55 -4.47
C VAL A 40 0.66 -22.83 -5.06
N ARG A 41 -0.32 -22.70 -5.95
CA ARG A 41 -1.07 -23.86 -6.49
C ARG A 41 -1.68 -24.71 -5.36
N SER A 42 -1.16 -25.94 -5.15
CA SER A 42 -1.59 -26.88 -4.12
C SER A 42 -0.65 -26.99 -2.92
N LYS A 43 0.37 -26.11 -2.85
CA LYS A 43 1.36 -26.11 -1.77
C LYS A 43 1.24 -24.84 -0.95
N THR A 44 1.53 -24.96 0.34
CA THR A 44 1.69 -23.82 1.26
C THR A 44 3.16 -23.72 1.66
N GLU A 45 3.75 -22.60 1.37
CA GLU A 45 5.12 -22.26 1.74
C GLU A 45 5.09 -21.36 2.98
N LYS A 46 5.92 -21.69 3.97
CA LYS A 46 6.03 -20.91 5.23
C LYS A 46 7.39 -20.25 5.31
N ALA A 47 7.40 -18.96 5.56
CA ALA A 47 8.62 -18.19 5.76
C ALA A 47 8.33 -16.89 6.52
N LEU A 48 9.37 -16.11 6.79
CA LEU A 48 9.24 -14.73 7.24
C LEU A 48 9.06 -13.85 6.00
N PHE A 49 7.86 -13.29 5.82
CA PHE A 49 7.50 -12.47 4.66
C PHE A 49 7.36 -10.99 4.98
N ASN A 50 7.60 -10.15 3.98
CA ASN A 50 7.20 -8.74 3.96
C ASN A 50 6.95 -8.27 2.53
N ILE A 51 6.22 -7.16 2.34
CA ILE A 51 5.94 -6.59 1.03
C ILE A 51 6.74 -5.32 0.87
N HIS A 52 7.54 -5.23 -0.19
CA HIS A 52 8.32 -4.07 -0.53
C HIS A 52 7.41 -2.95 -1.08
N LEU A 53 7.46 -1.75 -0.49
CA LEU A 53 6.51 -0.67 -0.76
C LEU A 53 6.69 0.01 -2.11
N ASP A 54 7.87 -0.06 -2.72
CA ASP A 54 8.08 0.54 -4.04
C ASP A 54 7.57 -0.37 -5.16
N LEU A 55 8.03 -1.60 -5.18
CA LEU A 55 7.74 -2.56 -6.26
C LEU A 55 6.44 -3.34 -6.02
N GLY A 56 5.96 -3.42 -4.78
CA GLY A 56 4.90 -4.35 -4.37
C GLY A 56 5.36 -5.81 -4.42
N ALA A 57 6.69 -6.03 -4.48
CA ALA A 57 7.30 -7.34 -4.50
C ALA A 57 7.15 -8.02 -3.13
N LEU A 58 6.90 -9.32 -3.15
CA LEU A 58 6.91 -10.14 -1.95
C LEU A 58 8.32 -10.63 -1.67
N HIS A 59 8.87 -10.23 -0.54
CA HIS A 59 10.17 -10.68 -0.07
C HIS A 59 10.03 -11.65 1.10
N TYR A 60 11.01 -12.55 1.25
CA TYR A 60 11.11 -13.46 2.38
C TYR A 60 12.59 -13.60 2.84
N VAL A 61 12.75 -14.02 4.09
CA VAL A 61 14.08 -14.25 4.68
C VAL A 61 14.40 -15.74 4.64
N GLU A 62 15.56 -16.07 4.10
CA GLU A 62 16.14 -17.41 4.11
C GLU A 62 17.65 -17.31 4.36
N ASP A 63 18.14 -18.00 5.37
CA ASP A 63 19.56 -18.00 5.79
C ASP A 63 20.13 -16.59 6.00
N GLY A 64 19.37 -15.70 6.66
CA GLY A 64 19.74 -14.30 6.91
C GLY A 64 19.74 -13.41 5.67
N ARG A 65 19.34 -13.92 4.50
CA ARG A 65 19.24 -13.17 3.24
C ARG A 65 17.80 -12.85 2.89
N ILE A 66 17.62 -11.67 2.30
CA ILE A 66 16.32 -11.27 1.75
C ILE A 66 16.26 -11.73 0.29
N LYS A 67 15.20 -12.45 -0.05
CA LYS A 67 14.94 -12.98 -1.40
C LYS A 67 13.55 -12.55 -1.86
N GLU A 68 13.39 -12.35 -3.17
CA GLU A 68 12.09 -12.14 -3.79
C GLU A 68 11.38 -13.48 -4.02
N ALA A 69 10.13 -13.55 -3.62
CA ALA A 69 9.28 -14.73 -3.83
C ALA A 69 8.66 -14.71 -5.23
N ASN A 70 8.72 -15.84 -5.92
CA ASN A 70 8.01 -15.99 -7.19
C ASN A 70 6.51 -16.17 -6.96
N ILE A 71 5.75 -15.11 -7.16
CA ILE A 71 4.30 -15.10 -6.94
C ILE A 71 3.46 -15.39 -8.19
N LEU A 72 4.08 -15.77 -9.31
CA LEU A 72 3.35 -16.00 -10.58
C LEU A 72 2.18 -16.98 -10.44
N ASN A 73 2.36 -18.02 -9.64
CA ASN A 73 1.35 -19.05 -9.38
C ASN A 73 0.79 -18.99 -7.95
N ALA A 74 1.10 -17.92 -7.21
CA ALA A 74 0.57 -17.72 -5.88
C ALA A 74 -0.85 -17.17 -5.96
N SER A 75 -1.72 -17.64 -5.08
CA SER A 75 -3.11 -17.18 -4.99
C SER A 75 -3.32 -16.23 -3.83
N THR A 76 -2.83 -16.62 -2.66
CA THR A 76 -3.01 -15.88 -1.40
C THR A 76 -1.75 -15.95 -0.55
N LEU A 77 -1.57 -14.91 0.25
CA LEU A 77 -0.56 -14.84 1.31
C LEU A 77 -1.28 -14.44 2.60
N VAL A 78 -0.97 -15.11 3.70
CA VAL A 78 -1.44 -14.74 5.03
C VAL A 78 -0.24 -14.34 5.87
N ILE A 79 -0.26 -13.16 6.46
CA ILE A 79 0.76 -12.67 7.40
C ILE A 79 0.03 -12.21 8.66
N GLY A 80 0.16 -12.94 9.75
CA GLY A 80 -0.61 -12.68 10.97
C GLY A 80 -2.11 -12.73 10.69
N ASN A 81 -2.83 -11.63 10.93
CA ASN A 81 -4.27 -11.51 10.65
C ASN A 81 -4.58 -10.94 9.26
N ASP A 82 -3.58 -10.53 8.52
CA ASP A 82 -3.76 -9.91 7.22
C ASP A 82 -3.75 -10.95 6.09
N VAL A 83 -4.73 -10.86 5.20
CA VAL A 83 -4.83 -11.70 4.01
C VAL A 83 -4.53 -10.86 2.79
N PHE A 84 -3.66 -11.38 1.92
CA PHE A 84 -3.34 -10.76 0.64
C PHE A 84 -3.75 -11.68 -0.50
N ARG A 85 -4.11 -11.08 -1.62
CA ARG A 85 -4.38 -11.79 -2.87
C ARG A 85 -3.41 -11.33 -3.95
N ASN A 86 -3.04 -12.29 -4.79
CA ASN A 86 -2.33 -11.94 -6.01
C ASN A 86 -3.31 -11.31 -7.01
N VAL A 87 -3.10 -10.05 -7.30
CA VAL A 87 -3.85 -9.28 -8.28
C VAL A 87 -2.88 -8.66 -9.26
N ALA A 88 -2.92 -9.08 -10.51
CA ALA A 88 -2.04 -8.61 -11.57
C ALA A 88 -0.53 -8.68 -11.22
N GLY A 89 -0.11 -9.73 -10.53
CA GLY A 89 1.30 -9.94 -10.16
C GLY A 89 1.76 -9.18 -8.90
N LYS A 90 0.83 -8.68 -8.09
CA LYS A 90 1.12 -8.03 -6.80
C LYS A 90 0.29 -8.66 -5.69
N MET A 91 0.88 -8.73 -4.49
CA MET A 91 0.15 -9.14 -3.29
C MET A 91 -0.54 -7.93 -2.66
N LEU A 92 -1.85 -7.78 -2.92
CA LEU A 92 -2.66 -6.69 -2.38
C LEU A 92 -3.43 -7.14 -1.14
N LYS A 93 -3.46 -6.30 -0.11
CA LYS A 93 -4.16 -6.58 1.15
C LYS A 93 -5.66 -6.59 0.93
N VAL A 94 -6.33 -7.69 1.31
CA VAL A 94 -7.78 -7.79 1.29
C VAL A 94 -8.35 -7.07 2.50
N LEU A 95 -9.14 -6.04 2.24
CA LEU A 95 -9.86 -5.32 3.30
C LEU A 95 -11.23 -5.94 3.55
N VAL A 96 -11.96 -6.27 2.47
CA VAL A 96 -13.28 -6.90 2.55
C VAL A 96 -13.48 -7.84 1.38
N ARG A 97 -14.15 -8.96 1.65
CA ARG A 97 -14.71 -9.85 0.65
C ARG A 97 -16.20 -9.57 0.51
N ALA A 98 -16.63 -9.15 -0.68
CA ALA A 98 -18.02 -8.99 -1.06
C ALA A 98 -18.51 -10.20 -1.88
N GLN A 99 -19.81 -10.30 -2.11
CA GLN A 99 -20.37 -11.33 -2.99
C GLN A 99 -19.90 -11.09 -4.44
N GLY A 100 -18.97 -11.93 -4.91
CA GLY A 100 -18.42 -11.86 -6.28
C GLY A 100 -17.23 -10.91 -6.47
N GLY A 101 -16.70 -10.31 -5.43
CA GLY A 101 -15.54 -9.43 -5.54
C GLY A 101 -14.80 -9.18 -4.22
N TYR A 102 -13.77 -8.35 -4.29
CA TYR A 102 -12.95 -7.95 -3.15
C TYR A 102 -12.66 -6.46 -3.20
N ILE A 103 -12.52 -5.86 -2.03
CA ILE A 103 -11.87 -4.55 -1.88
C ILE A 103 -10.48 -4.83 -1.37
N VAL A 104 -9.48 -4.33 -2.10
CA VAL A 104 -8.07 -4.53 -1.75
C VAL A 104 -7.34 -3.19 -1.65
N GLU A 105 -6.30 -3.15 -0.82
CA GLU A 105 -5.44 -2.00 -0.61
C GLU A 105 -4.03 -2.29 -1.12
N GLU A 106 -3.48 -1.37 -1.90
CA GLU A 106 -2.06 -1.29 -2.22
C GLU A 106 -1.45 -0.15 -1.40
N THR A 107 -0.47 -0.46 -0.55
CA THR A 107 0.32 0.55 0.15
C THR A 107 1.62 0.76 -0.62
N ARG A 108 1.95 2.00 -0.97
CA ARG A 108 3.17 2.36 -1.70
C ARG A 108 3.93 3.49 -1.01
N ALA A 109 5.25 3.44 -1.09
CA ALA A 109 6.11 4.56 -0.73
C ALA A 109 6.72 5.16 -2.00
N THR A 110 6.91 6.49 -2.02
CA THR A 110 7.42 7.19 -3.19
C THR A 110 8.92 7.43 -3.06
N TYR A 111 9.72 6.63 -3.76
CA TYR A 111 11.18 6.71 -3.73
C TYR A 111 11.75 7.73 -4.72
N SER A 112 10.99 8.21 -5.68
CA SER A 112 11.45 9.16 -6.70
C SER A 112 11.97 10.50 -6.13
N ALA A 113 11.59 10.85 -4.91
CA ALA A 113 12.11 12.03 -4.22
C ALA A 113 13.56 11.86 -3.74
N VAL A 114 13.97 10.64 -3.40
CA VAL A 114 15.33 10.33 -2.91
C VAL A 114 16.34 10.35 -4.04
N VAL A 115 15.97 9.84 -5.21
CA VAL A 115 16.84 9.80 -6.41
C VAL A 115 17.10 11.21 -6.97
N ARG A 116 16.22 12.18 -6.75
CA ARG A 116 16.38 13.56 -7.26
C ARG A 116 17.35 14.43 -6.46
N ASN A 117 17.64 14.07 -5.23
CA ASN A 117 18.58 14.81 -4.37
C ASN A 117 20.03 14.35 -4.55
N ASP A 118 20.30 13.30 -5.29
CA ASP A 118 21.62 12.93 -5.75
C ASP A 118 22.02 13.88 -6.89
N GLY A 119 22.31 15.13 -6.50
CA GLY A 119 22.69 16.18 -7.44
C GLY A 119 23.85 15.72 -8.33
N ALA A 120 23.85 16.19 -9.59
CA ALA A 120 24.77 15.86 -10.66
C ALA A 120 26.27 16.14 -10.38
N TYR A 121 26.63 16.49 -9.15
CA TYR A 121 28.00 16.76 -8.69
C TYR A 121 28.39 15.92 -7.47
N GLY A 122 28.12 14.64 -7.52
CA GLY A 122 28.21 13.61 -6.49
C GLY A 122 29.56 13.39 -5.83
N THR A 123 30.16 14.30 -5.10
CA THR A 123 31.40 14.01 -4.34
C THR A 123 31.31 14.16 -2.83
N THR A 124 30.31 14.84 -2.30
CA THR A 124 30.15 15.00 -0.83
C THR A 124 28.99 14.22 -0.24
N ALA A 125 28.07 13.73 -1.07
CA ALA A 125 26.90 12.98 -0.63
C ALA A 125 27.13 11.46 -0.58
N LEU A 126 28.27 10.98 -1.05
CA LEU A 126 28.50 9.53 -1.23
C LEU A 126 28.28 8.70 0.04
N ASN A 127 28.67 9.16 1.21
CA ASN A 127 28.57 8.37 2.43
C ASN A 127 27.15 8.36 3.05
N SER A 128 26.40 9.45 2.97
CA SER A 128 25.02 9.49 3.50
C SER A 128 23.99 8.98 2.49
N THR A 129 24.22 9.24 1.21
CA THR A 129 23.36 8.83 0.11
C THR A 129 23.45 7.32 -0.14
N THR A 130 24.64 6.73 0.00
CA THR A 130 24.84 5.29 -0.18
C THR A 130 24.04 4.47 0.83
N THR A 131 23.97 4.90 2.10
CA THR A 131 23.18 4.21 3.12
C THR A 131 21.68 4.30 2.85
N LYS A 132 21.19 5.47 2.41
CA LYS A 132 19.78 5.68 2.07
C LYS A 132 19.36 4.90 0.83
N THR A 133 20.18 4.93 -0.21
CA THR A 133 19.95 4.17 -1.46
C THR A 133 19.99 2.67 -1.20
N PHE A 134 20.83 2.21 -0.28
CA PHE A 134 20.93 0.81 0.13
C PHE A 134 19.60 0.28 0.69
N LEU A 135 18.92 1.01 1.57
CA LEU A 135 17.63 0.59 2.14
C LEU A 135 16.51 0.49 1.10
N TYR A 136 16.65 1.19 -0.04
CA TYR A 136 15.59 1.29 -1.05
C TYR A 136 15.88 0.53 -2.34
N ASN A 137 17.09 0.02 -2.51
CA ASN A 137 17.50 -0.68 -3.72
C ASN A 137 17.80 -2.14 -3.41
N GLU A 138 16.93 -3.04 -3.88
CA GLU A 138 17.06 -4.47 -3.69
C GLU A 138 18.40 -5.03 -4.24
N ASN A 139 18.80 -4.54 -5.41
CA ASN A 139 20.09 -4.94 -5.98
C ASN A 139 21.28 -4.46 -5.11
N ALA A 140 21.17 -3.28 -4.50
CA ALA A 140 22.16 -2.78 -3.57
C ALA A 140 22.17 -3.59 -2.28
N ILE A 141 21.01 -3.95 -1.73
CA ILE A 141 20.90 -4.86 -0.58
C ILE A 141 21.61 -6.18 -0.90
N ASN A 142 21.35 -6.78 -2.07
CA ASN A 142 21.94 -8.05 -2.45
C ASN A 142 23.43 -7.93 -2.84
N GLN A 143 23.88 -6.82 -3.43
CA GLN A 143 25.29 -6.60 -3.81
C GLN A 143 26.17 -6.25 -2.61
N TYR A 144 25.67 -5.52 -1.63
CA TYR A 144 26.41 -5.18 -0.40
C TYR A 144 26.81 -6.44 0.38
N ASN A 145 26.09 -7.55 0.14
CA ASN A 145 26.35 -8.85 0.75
C ASN A 145 27.59 -9.56 0.28
N GLY A 146 28.23 -9.13 -0.78
CA GLY A 146 29.34 -9.86 -1.36
C GLY A 146 30.59 -9.95 -0.48
N TYR A 147 30.74 -9.06 0.52
CA TYR A 147 32.04 -8.95 1.20
C TYR A 147 32.07 -8.81 2.72
N LEU A 148 31.00 -8.42 3.42
CA LEU A 148 31.12 -8.09 4.85
C LEU A 148 29.91 -8.42 5.76
N MET A 149 28.75 -8.79 5.23
CA MET A 149 27.55 -9.01 6.04
C MET A 149 27.14 -10.49 6.07
N THR A 150 27.14 -11.09 7.25
CA THR A 150 26.70 -12.48 7.47
C THR A 150 25.18 -12.59 7.57
N ASP A 151 24.49 -11.51 7.97
CA ASP A 151 23.05 -11.46 8.14
C ASP A 151 22.48 -10.10 7.67
N VAL A 152 22.09 -10.03 6.40
CA VAL A 152 21.57 -8.83 5.73
C VAL A 152 20.30 -8.31 6.38
N TYR A 153 19.44 -9.21 6.80
CA TYR A 153 18.19 -8.84 7.40
C TYR A 153 18.40 -8.11 8.73
N LYS A 154 19.31 -8.61 9.56
CA LYS A 154 19.68 -7.97 10.83
C LYS A 154 20.32 -6.60 10.61
N ASP A 155 21.21 -6.52 9.64
CA ASP A 155 21.89 -5.26 9.31
C ASP A 155 20.93 -4.22 8.75
N LEU A 156 19.99 -4.64 7.91
CA LEU A 156 18.91 -3.78 7.40
C LEU A 156 18.03 -3.23 8.54
N LEU A 157 17.69 -4.06 9.52
CA LEU A 157 16.94 -3.61 10.70
C LEU A 157 17.72 -2.57 11.51
N ALA A 158 19.03 -2.77 11.68
CA ALA A 158 19.89 -1.84 12.42
C ALA A 158 19.99 -0.45 11.76
N MET A 159 19.93 -0.39 10.41
CA MET A 159 20.00 0.88 9.66
C MET A 159 18.64 1.58 9.50
N ARG A 160 17.55 0.97 9.92
CA ARG A 160 16.19 1.46 9.68
C ARG A 160 15.95 2.89 10.15
N ASP A 161 16.44 3.23 11.33
CA ASP A 161 16.15 4.51 11.98
C ASP A 161 16.93 5.69 11.38
N ASP A 162 18.00 5.42 10.64
CA ASP A 162 18.84 6.42 9.97
C ASP A 162 18.33 6.79 8.57
N ALA A 163 17.30 6.10 8.06
CA ALA A 163 16.78 6.32 6.73
C ALA A 163 15.87 7.56 6.64
N GLU A 164 15.83 8.15 5.43
CA GLU A 164 14.93 9.26 5.13
C GLU A 164 13.46 8.81 5.16
N LYS A 165 12.59 9.68 5.69
CA LYS A 165 11.15 9.43 5.71
C LYS A 165 10.52 9.70 4.34
N LEU A 166 9.83 8.70 3.83
CA LEU A 166 9.16 8.73 2.54
C LEU A 166 7.65 8.84 2.71
N PRO A 167 6.94 9.60 1.87
CA PRO A 167 5.49 9.62 1.84
C PRO A 167 4.93 8.24 1.52
N VAL A 168 3.91 7.82 2.27
CA VAL A 168 3.18 6.58 2.05
C VAL A 168 1.81 6.89 1.50
N ARG A 169 1.44 6.22 0.41
CA ARG A 169 0.11 6.33 -0.21
C ARG A 169 -0.60 4.99 -0.16
N LYS A 170 -1.90 5.04 0.05
CA LYS A 170 -2.79 3.90 0.01
C LYS A 170 -3.75 4.04 -1.15
N ASN A 171 -3.79 3.05 -2.02
CA ASN A 171 -4.68 3.00 -3.16
C ASN A 171 -5.68 1.87 -2.96
N LEU A 172 -6.96 2.17 -3.09
CA LEU A 172 -8.03 1.18 -3.01
C LEU A 172 -8.40 0.70 -4.41
N TYR A 173 -8.65 -0.60 -4.53
CA TYR A 173 -9.12 -1.21 -5.75
C TYR A 173 -10.31 -2.12 -5.48
N ILE A 174 -11.21 -2.16 -6.44
CA ILE A 174 -12.29 -3.14 -6.56
C ILE A 174 -11.77 -4.25 -7.46
N VAL A 175 -11.85 -5.51 -7.03
CA VAL A 175 -11.46 -6.68 -7.81
C VAL A 175 -12.68 -7.54 -8.05
N ILE A 176 -13.04 -7.73 -9.32
CA ILE A 176 -14.17 -8.58 -9.77
C ILE A 176 -13.66 -9.54 -10.83
N GLY A 177 -13.61 -10.83 -10.52
CA GLY A 177 -12.99 -11.82 -11.40
C GLY A 177 -11.50 -11.54 -11.57
N MET A 178 -11.07 -11.17 -12.79
CA MET A 178 -9.69 -10.80 -13.13
C MET A 178 -9.50 -9.28 -13.26
N ASP A 179 -10.57 -8.50 -13.19
CA ASP A 179 -10.50 -7.05 -13.33
C ASP A 179 -10.06 -6.39 -12.02
N GLN A 180 -9.02 -5.59 -12.10
CA GLN A 180 -8.57 -4.68 -11.04
C GLN A 180 -8.97 -3.25 -11.41
N ILE A 181 -9.91 -2.69 -10.68
CA ILE A 181 -10.53 -1.41 -10.96
C ILE A 181 -10.13 -0.44 -9.86
N PRO A 182 -9.43 0.67 -10.12
CA PRO A 182 -9.23 1.72 -9.12
C PRO A 182 -10.56 2.15 -8.50
N ALA A 183 -10.60 2.30 -7.18
CA ALA A 183 -11.80 2.66 -6.45
C ALA A 183 -12.09 4.16 -6.61
N ASP A 184 -12.41 4.59 -7.82
CA ASP A 184 -12.81 5.94 -8.15
C ASP A 184 -13.93 5.98 -9.20
N LYS A 185 -14.64 7.10 -9.23
CA LYS A 185 -15.78 7.31 -10.12
C LYS A 185 -15.45 7.16 -11.60
N LYS A 186 -14.27 7.64 -12.02
CA LYS A 186 -13.85 7.66 -13.43
C LYS A 186 -13.57 6.23 -13.89
N SER A 187 -12.83 5.48 -13.09
CA SER A 187 -12.47 4.10 -13.37
C SER A 187 -13.69 3.18 -13.45
N VAL A 188 -14.61 3.30 -12.48
CA VAL A 188 -15.86 2.51 -12.49
C VAL A 188 -16.77 2.92 -13.66
N ALA A 189 -16.86 4.21 -14.00
CA ALA A 189 -17.66 4.67 -15.14
C ALA A 189 -17.07 4.28 -16.51
N SER A 190 -15.81 3.86 -16.57
CA SER A 190 -15.16 3.40 -17.79
C SER A 190 -15.38 1.92 -18.08
N LEU A 191 -15.96 1.17 -17.14
CA LEU A 191 -16.24 -0.27 -17.33
C LEU A 191 -17.19 -0.52 -18.50
N SER A 192 -16.83 -1.51 -19.31
CA SER A 192 -17.70 -2.00 -20.38
C SER A 192 -18.85 -2.85 -19.82
N GLY A 193 -19.98 -2.83 -20.50
CA GLY A 193 -21.16 -3.63 -20.13
C GLY A 193 -22.01 -3.00 -19.02
N LEU A 194 -21.78 -1.74 -18.63
CA LEU A 194 -22.64 -0.98 -17.71
C LEU A 194 -23.34 0.17 -18.43
N ASP A 195 -24.64 0.35 -18.15
CA ASP A 195 -25.35 1.56 -18.56
C ASP A 195 -24.82 2.76 -17.76
N LYS A 196 -24.12 3.65 -18.47
CA LYS A 196 -23.49 4.85 -17.87
C LYS A 196 -24.50 5.81 -17.22
N LYS A 197 -25.73 5.89 -17.76
CA LYS A 197 -26.78 6.76 -17.23
C LYS A 197 -27.33 6.19 -15.92
N ALA A 198 -27.61 4.91 -15.89
CA ALA A 198 -28.09 4.19 -14.71
C ALA A 198 -27.01 4.19 -13.60
N LEU A 199 -25.75 3.92 -13.94
CA LEU A 199 -24.62 4.02 -12.99
C LEU A 199 -24.50 5.41 -12.39
N LYS A 200 -24.58 6.46 -13.21
CA LYS A 200 -24.51 7.85 -12.70
C LYS A 200 -25.64 8.18 -11.75
N ALA A 201 -26.86 7.68 -12.02
CA ALA A 201 -28.01 7.85 -11.15
C ALA A 201 -27.81 7.11 -9.81
N PHE A 202 -27.35 5.85 -9.85
CA PHE A 202 -26.99 5.06 -8.66
C PHE A 202 -25.93 5.75 -7.79
N LEU A 203 -24.78 6.13 -8.37
CA LEU A 203 -23.71 6.80 -7.62
C LEU A 203 -24.16 8.12 -6.96
N LYS A 204 -25.12 8.82 -7.60
CA LYS A 204 -25.69 10.05 -7.04
C LYS A 204 -26.70 9.77 -5.94
N SER A 205 -27.59 8.78 -6.10
CA SER A 205 -28.60 8.44 -5.09
C SER A 205 -27.99 7.90 -3.81
N GLU A 206 -26.99 7.00 -3.94
CA GLU A 206 -26.30 6.40 -2.80
C GLU A 206 -25.24 7.31 -2.16
N LYS A 207 -24.90 8.45 -2.79
CA LYS A 207 -23.87 9.40 -2.32
C LYS A 207 -22.54 8.70 -2.01
N ILE A 208 -22.09 7.82 -2.89
CA ILE A 208 -20.90 6.98 -2.70
C ILE A 208 -19.69 7.80 -2.28
N ASP A 209 -19.10 7.48 -1.12
CA ASP A 209 -17.78 7.91 -0.69
C ASP A 209 -16.74 6.84 -1.08
N TRP A 210 -15.81 7.23 -1.95
CA TRP A 210 -14.79 6.32 -2.50
C TRP A 210 -13.71 5.90 -1.48
N ASN A 211 -13.71 6.50 -0.29
CA ASN A 211 -12.82 6.14 0.81
C ASN A 211 -13.51 5.20 1.82
N GLU A 212 -14.84 5.06 1.74
CA GLU A 212 -15.62 4.24 2.65
C GLU A 212 -15.84 2.83 2.09
N ILE A 213 -15.31 1.83 2.81
CA ILE A 213 -15.34 0.43 2.39
C ILE A 213 -16.78 -0.07 2.19
N GLY A 214 -17.71 0.35 3.07
CA GLY A 214 -19.11 -0.02 2.96
C GLY A 214 -19.77 0.46 1.66
N ASP A 215 -19.40 1.65 1.20
CA ASP A 215 -19.91 2.20 -0.06
C ASP A 215 -19.29 1.52 -1.28
N LEU A 216 -18.00 1.13 -1.19
CA LEU A 216 -17.35 0.34 -2.23
C LEU A 216 -17.98 -1.05 -2.38
N VAL A 217 -18.47 -1.67 -1.30
CA VAL A 217 -19.25 -2.93 -1.38
C VAL A 217 -20.53 -2.72 -2.19
N LYS A 218 -21.28 -1.64 -1.96
CA LYS A 218 -22.48 -1.31 -2.76
C LYS A 218 -22.15 -1.15 -4.25
N VAL A 219 -20.99 -0.57 -4.56
CA VAL A 219 -20.50 -0.43 -5.95
C VAL A 219 -20.22 -1.81 -6.57
N ILE A 220 -19.59 -2.73 -5.83
CA ILE A 220 -19.37 -4.12 -6.29
C ILE A 220 -20.72 -4.80 -6.61
N ASP A 221 -21.66 -4.73 -5.66
CA ASP A 221 -22.98 -5.35 -5.82
C ASP A 221 -23.73 -4.79 -7.03
N TYR A 222 -23.67 -3.46 -7.23
CA TYR A 222 -24.24 -2.81 -8.40
C TYR A 222 -23.61 -3.29 -9.71
N ILE A 223 -22.26 -3.36 -9.77
CA ILE A 223 -21.54 -3.82 -10.97
C ILE A 223 -21.97 -5.26 -11.31
N ILE A 224 -21.97 -6.16 -10.34
CA ILE A 224 -22.31 -7.56 -10.53
C ILE A 224 -23.76 -7.71 -11.00
N ALA A 225 -24.69 -6.97 -10.43
CA ALA A 225 -26.10 -7.04 -10.81
C ALA A 225 -26.40 -6.48 -12.21
N ASN A 226 -25.57 -5.61 -12.77
CA ASN A 226 -25.87 -4.83 -13.97
C ASN A 226 -24.86 -5.00 -15.14
N ARG A 227 -23.73 -5.65 -14.95
CA ARG A 227 -22.65 -5.75 -15.95
C ARG A 227 -23.00 -6.63 -17.17
N ASN A 228 -24.03 -7.43 -17.15
CA ASN A 228 -24.35 -8.39 -18.22
C ASN A 228 -25.84 -8.35 -18.60
N LYS A 229 -26.48 -7.20 -18.46
CA LYS A 229 -27.88 -7.00 -18.87
C LYS A 229 -27.97 -6.30 -20.21
#